data_e06f1a609f32f2b096d1eae3de7b4bd4
#
_entry.id   e06f1a609f32f2b096d1eae3de7b4bd4
#
_cell.length_a   1.000
_cell.length_b   1.000
_cell.length_c   1.000
_cell.angle_alpha   90.00
_cell.angle_beta   90.00
_cell.angle_gamma   90.00
#
_symmetry.space_group_name_H-M   'P 1'
#
loop_
_entity.id
_entity.type
_entity.pdbx_description
1 polymer ?
#
loop_
_entity_poly.entity_id
_entity_poly.type
_entity_poly.pdbx_seq_one_letter_code
_entity_poly.pdbx_strand_id
1 'polypeptide(L)'
;MRRIGILIILVTVLSSCKSEHPKDFLTFSGTIENSKDSVMTILGEGFKKSIKIAKDGSFNDTLHVPEGKLHNIFSPNNGKGIVFLKNGFHLKLTSKASSFFKSFKYIGNDEGADSNNLFVSRFNFGQTSGSVEGFMILEKEAFLNKINYFRKGMDSISKMYPNANELIVNDSDEQNENLFKKLEDNYDVMHTQILEQVISEEKLKQGNKAPDFSNYENYSGGTSSLSDFIGRYVYIDIWATWCRPCIAQFPYLKMLEKE
;
A
#
# COMPACT_ATOMS: atom_id res chain seq x y z
N MET A 1 71.19 -45.86 9.63
CA MET A 1 70.61 -45.22 8.42
C MET A 1 69.20 -44.78 8.79
N ARG A 2 69.02 -43.48 9.08
CA ARG A 2 67.76 -42.90 9.52
C ARG A 2 67.07 -42.26 8.29
N ARG A 3 65.89 -42.81 7.86
CA ARG A 3 65.12 -42.28 6.75
C ARG A 3 64.23 -41.17 7.26
N ILE A 4 64.50 -39.94 6.84
CA ILE A 4 63.64 -38.76 7.13
C ILE A 4 62.57 -38.73 6.04
N GLY A 5 61.33 -39.03 6.41
CA GLY A 5 60.16 -38.86 5.55
C GLY A 5 59.76 -37.39 5.53
N ILE A 6 59.84 -36.74 4.35
CA ILE A 6 59.35 -35.39 4.14
C ILE A 6 57.84 -35.47 3.88
N LEU A 7 57.05 -34.97 4.85
CA LEU A 7 55.59 -34.83 4.73
C LEU A 7 55.31 -33.54 3.94
N ILE A 8 54.95 -33.64 2.70
CA ILE A 8 54.47 -32.48 1.90
C ILE A 8 53.04 -32.20 2.25
N ILE A 9 52.80 -31.14 3.02
CA ILE A 9 51.47 -30.63 3.33
C ILE A 9 51.00 -29.80 2.09
N LEU A 10 50.07 -30.37 1.33
CA LEU A 10 49.43 -29.69 0.23
C LEU A 10 48.36 -28.73 0.80
N VAL A 11 48.73 -27.43 0.92
CA VAL A 11 47.84 -26.38 1.30
C VAL A 11 46.94 -26.06 0.08
N THR A 12 45.74 -26.60 0.03
CA THR A 12 44.72 -26.17 -0.94
C THR A 12 44.19 -24.83 -0.52
N VAL A 13 44.65 -23.76 -1.19
CA VAL A 13 44.06 -22.43 -1.09
C VAL A 13 42.70 -22.47 -1.77
N LEU A 14 41.63 -22.62 -1.00
CA LEU A 14 40.26 -22.40 -1.48
C LEU A 14 40.10 -20.90 -1.75
N SER A 15 40.39 -20.49 -2.98
CA SER A 15 40.02 -19.17 -3.48
C SER A 15 38.51 -19.10 -3.51
N SER A 16 37.91 -18.56 -2.45
CA SER A 16 36.51 -18.14 -2.47
C SER A 16 36.42 -17.01 -3.48
N CYS A 17 36.06 -17.30 -4.73
CA CYS A 17 35.62 -16.30 -5.68
C CYS A 17 34.34 -15.65 -5.09
N LYS A 18 34.47 -14.55 -4.38
CA LYS A 18 33.39 -13.60 -4.24
C LYS A 18 33.11 -13.12 -5.66
N SER A 19 32.00 -13.53 -6.25
CA SER A 19 31.51 -12.95 -7.51
C SER A 19 31.26 -11.47 -7.22
N GLU A 20 32.20 -10.61 -7.65
CA GLU A 20 31.93 -9.16 -7.66
C GLU A 20 30.82 -8.91 -8.66
N HIS A 21 29.65 -8.56 -8.14
CA HIS A 21 28.54 -8.16 -8.99
C HIS A 21 28.90 -6.84 -9.69
N PRO A 22 28.53 -6.68 -10.97
CA PRO A 22 28.84 -5.46 -11.72
C PRO A 22 28.27 -4.24 -11.01
N LYS A 23 29.11 -3.22 -10.75
CA LYS A 23 28.70 -1.98 -10.04
C LYS A 23 27.93 -1.02 -10.95
N ASP A 24 27.92 -1.25 -12.26
CA ASP A 24 27.34 -0.33 -13.24
C ASP A 24 25.87 -0.61 -13.59
N PHE A 25 25.36 -1.75 -13.18
CA PHE A 25 23.97 -2.15 -13.41
C PHE A 25 23.46 -3.07 -12.29
N LEU A 26 22.16 -3.33 -12.29
CA LEU A 26 21.54 -4.36 -11.50
C LEU A 26 20.85 -5.38 -12.41
N THR A 27 20.70 -6.61 -11.93
CA THR A 27 19.83 -7.60 -12.57
C THR A 27 18.54 -7.75 -11.78
N PHE A 28 17.41 -7.71 -12.49
CA PHE A 28 16.09 -7.86 -11.92
C PHE A 28 15.35 -8.96 -12.67
N SER A 29 15.11 -10.07 -11.99
CA SER A 29 14.46 -11.25 -12.55
C SER A 29 13.35 -11.72 -11.64
N GLY A 30 12.54 -12.66 -12.10
CA GLY A 30 11.54 -13.25 -11.23
C GLY A 30 10.45 -14.02 -11.94
N THR A 31 9.39 -14.29 -11.18
CA THR A 31 8.20 -14.99 -11.68
C THR A 31 6.95 -14.41 -11.03
N ILE A 32 5.95 -14.10 -11.83
CA ILE A 32 4.61 -13.71 -11.39
C ILE A 32 3.69 -14.88 -11.71
N GLU A 33 3.35 -15.65 -10.69
CA GLU A 33 2.46 -16.81 -10.82
C GLU A 33 1.09 -16.38 -11.33
N ASN A 34 0.59 -17.03 -12.37
CA ASN A 34 -0.68 -16.72 -13.03
C ASN A 34 -0.77 -15.27 -13.55
N SER A 35 0.34 -14.74 -14.06
CA SER A 35 0.37 -13.40 -14.66
C SER A 35 -0.65 -13.26 -15.78
N LYS A 36 -1.40 -12.15 -15.77
CA LYS A 36 -2.34 -11.75 -16.80
C LYS A 36 -1.74 -10.77 -17.80
N ASP A 37 -0.54 -10.28 -17.51
CA ASP A 37 0.16 -9.30 -18.33
C ASP A 37 1.39 -9.91 -18.99
N SER A 38 1.70 -9.40 -20.18
CA SER A 38 2.94 -9.70 -20.92
C SER A 38 4.04 -8.66 -20.69
N VAL A 39 3.73 -7.57 -19.96
CA VAL A 39 4.64 -6.47 -19.66
C VAL A 39 4.32 -5.89 -18.31
N MET A 40 5.34 -5.57 -17.53
CA MET A 40 5.27 -4.67 -16.38
C MET A 40 6.16 -3.45 -16.63
N THR A 41 5.85 -2.34 -16.00
CA THR A 41 6.62 -1.10 -16.09
C THR A 41 7.15 -0.71 -14.73
N ILE A 42 8.43 -0.39 -14.65
CA ILE A 42 9.05 0.23 -13.48
C ILE A 42 9.14 1.72 -13.74
N LEU A 43 8.66 2.52 -12.80
CA LEU A 43 8.57 3.98 -12.89
C LEU A 43 9.22 4.62 -11.67
N GLY A 44 10.08 5.60 -11.91
CA GLY A 44 10.70 6.45 -10.88
C GLY A 44 10.95 7.84 -11.42
N GLU A 45 11.52 8.71 -10.60
CA GLU A 45 11.93 10.03 -11.03
C GLU A 45 12.99 9.93 -12.13
N GLY A 46 12.68 10.44 -13.33
CA GLY A 46 13.56 10.34 -14.49
C GLY A 46 13.80 8.91 -15.01
N PHE A 47 13.10 7.90 -14.48
CA PHE A 47 13.29 6.51 -14.83
C PHE A 47 11.99 5.84 -15.27
N LYS A 48 12.04 5.21 -16.44
CA LYS A 48 10.94 4.36 -16.94
C LYS A 48 11.52 3.18 -17.69
N LYS A 49 11.16 1.98 -17.29
CA LYS A 49 11.57 0.74 -17.96
C LYS A 49 10.39 -0.22 -18.06
N SER A 50 10.13 -0.71 -19.26
CA SER A 50 9.18 -1.80 -19.49
C SER A 50 9.92 -3.13 -19.56
N ILE A 51 9.46 -4.10 -18.76
CA ILE A 51 10.03 -5.44 -18.66
C ILE A 51 9.01 -6.42 -19.22
N LYS A 52 9.46 -7.27 -20.15
CA LYS A 52 8.62 -8.33 -20.74
C LYS A 52 8.41 -9.46 -19.74
N ILE A 53 7.18 -9.96 -19.64
CA ILE A 53 6.80 -11.13 -18.88
C ILE A 53 6.48 -12.24 -19.88
N ALA A 54 7.12 -13.37 -19.74
CA ALA A 54 6.89 -14.55 -20.58
C ALA A 54 5.54 -15.22 -20.20
N LYS A 55 5.06 -16.14 -21.03
CA LYS A 55 3.79 -16.84 -20.82
C LYS A 55 3.72 -17.65 -19.52
N ASP A 56 4.87 -18.10 -19.02
CA ASP A 56 5.00 -18.81 -17.74
C ASP A 56 5.12 -17.85 -16.55
N GLY A 57 4.99 -16.55 -16.77
CA GLY A 57 5.12 -15.50 -15.77
C GLY A 57 6.54 -15.09 -15.44
N SER A 58 7.55 -15.70 -16.05
CA SER A 58 8.96 -15.37 -15.82
C SER A 58 9.35 -14.06 -16.50
N PHE A 59 10.31 -13.35 -15.90
CA PHE A 59 10.93 -12.16 -16.47
C PHE A 59 12.40 -12.07 -16.07
N ASN A 60 13.20 -11.40 -16.88
CA ASN A 60 14.59 -11.08 -16.60
C ASN A 60 14.99 -9.83 -17.37
N ASP A 61 15.60 -8.87 -16.71
CA ASP A 61 16.13 -7.66 -17.33
C ASP A 61 17.34 -7.12 -16.56
N THR A 62 18.07 -6.23 -17.21
CA THR A 62 19.16 -5.47 -16.63
C THR A 62 18.78 -4.00 -16.60
N LEU A 63 18.97 -3.36 -15.43
CA LEU A 63 18.57 -1.99 -15.19
C LEU A 63 19.80 -1.17 -14.78
N HIS A 64 19.75 0.14 -15.08
CA HIS A 64 20.78 1.10 -14.65
C HIS A 64 20.15 2.10 -13.68
N VAL A 65 20.46 1.96 -12.39
CA VAL A 65 19.99 2.79 -11.29
C VAL A 65 21.19 3.09 -10.39
N PRO A 66 22.01 4.11 -10.73
CA PRO A 66 23.27 4.37 -10.04
C PRO A 66 23.06 4.73 -8.57
N GLU A 67 22.04 5.50 -8.25
CA GLU A 67 21.65 5.84 -6.90
C GLU A 67 20.50 4.94 -6.43
N GLY A 68 20.59 4.45 -5.20
CA GLY A 68 19.51 3.66 -4.60
C GLY A 68 18.22 4.49 -4.47
N LYS A 69 17.15 4.09 -5.18
CA LYS A 69 15.86 4.79 -5.15
C LYS A 69 14.69 3.83 -5.15
N LEU A 70 13.58 4.30 -4.58
CA LEU A 70 12.29 3.61 -4.68
C LEU A 70 11.66 3.85 -6.04
N HIS A 71 11.11 2.79 -6.61
CA HIS A 71 10.41 2.80 -7.88
C HIS A 71 9.05 2.12 -7.73
N ASN A 72 8.08 2.59 -8.52
CA ASN A 72 6.79 1.93 -8.63
C ASN A 72 6.86 0.83 -9.68
N ILE A 73 6.32 -0.34 -9.38
CA ILE A 73 6.02 -1.39 -10.35
C ILE A 73 4.55 -1.26 -10.72
N PHE A 74 4.26 -1.21 -12.01
CA PHE A 74 2.91 -1.20 -12.55
C PHE A 74 2.73 -2.33 -13.55
N SER A 75 1.75 -3.17 -13.29
CA SER A 75 1.31 -4.27 -14.16
C SER A 75 -0.21 -4.15 -14.32
N PRO A 76 -0.74 -3.83 -15.51
CA PRO A 76 -2.10 -3.35 -15.70
C PRO A 76 -3.21 -4.22 -15.09
N ASN A 77 -3.07 -5.55 -15.19
CA ASN A 77 -4.07 -6.51 -14.70
C ASN A 77 -3.62 -7.26 -13.43
N ASN A 78 -2.32 -7.25 -13.11
CA ASN A 78 -1.81 -7.88 -11.89
C ASN A 78 -1.85 -6.91 -10.71
N GLY A 79 -1.47 -5.62 -10.91
CA GLY A 79 -1.51 -4.61 -9.86
C GLY A 79 -0.34 -3.65 -9.83
N LYS A 80 -0.20 -2.99 -8.69
CA LYS A 80 0.88 -2.04 -8.40
C LYS A 80 1.73 -2.55 -7.25
N GLY A 81 3.00 -2.15 -7.23
CA GLY A 81 3.94 -2.46 -6.16
C GLY A 81 5.05 -1.43 -6.08
N ILE A 82 5.92 -1.58 -5.10
CA ILE A 82 7.09 -0.73 -4.89
C ILE A 82 8.32 -1.63 -4.87
N VAL A 83 9.44 -1.13 -5.39
CA VAL A 83 10.74 -1.80 -5.37
C VAL A 83 11.85 -0.80 -5.12
N PHE A 84 12.78 -1.13 -4.25
CA PHE A 84 14.04 -0.43 -4.07
C PHE A 84 15.08 -1.03 -4.99
N LEU A 85 15.65 -0.23 -5.88
CA LEU A 85 16.64 -0.63 -6.87
C LEU A 85 17.91 0.21 -6.71
N LYS A 86 19.06 -0.44 -6.92
CA LYS A 86 20.39 0.17 -6.89
C LYS A 86 21.34 -0.66 -7.75
N ASN A 87 22.23 -0.01 -8.48
CA ASN A 87 23.29 -0.72 -9.19
C ASN A 87 24.08 -1.63 -8.24
N GLY A 88 24.53 -2.76 -8.74
CA GLY A 88 25.17 -3.80 -7.96
C GLY A 88 24.21 -4.81 -7.33
N PHE A 89 22.91 -4.54 -7.36
CA PHE A 89 21.94 -5.52 -6.88
C PHE A 89 21.73 -6.64 -7.90
N HIS A 90 21.46 -7.83 -7.34
CA HIS A 90 20.87 -8.89 -8.08
C HIS A 90 19.63 -9.41 -7.34
N LEU A 91 18.48 -9.10 -7.90
CA LEU A 91 17.20 -9.37 -7.26
C LEU A 91 16.39 -10.36 -8.08
N LYS A 92 15.81 -11.33 -7.38
CA LYS A 92 14.80 -12.22 -7.92
C LYS A 92 13.51 -12.03 -7.12
N LEU A 93 12.46 -11.59 -7.82
CA LEU A 93 11.11 -11.42 -7.27
C LEU A 93 10.27 -12.65 -7.55
N THR A 94 9.55 -13.13 -6.55
CA THR A 94 8.41 -14.03 -6.73
C THR A 94 7.13 -13.34 -6.28
N SER A 95 6.05 -13.52 -7.04
CA SER A 95 4.75 -12.92 -6.77
C SER A 95 3.61 -13.76 -7.31
N LYS A 96 2.39 -13.50 -6.85
CA LYS A 96 1.13 -14.06 -7.36
C LYS A 96 0.27 -12.93 -7.92
N ALA A 97 -0.26 -13.09 -9.14
CA ALA A 97 -1.12 -12.08 -9.76
C ALA A 97 -2.35 -11.72 -8.91
N SER A 98 -2.93 -12.70 -8.20
CA SER A 98 -4.12 -12.52 -7.35
C SER A 98 -3.89 -11.68 -6.10
N SER A 99 -2.65 -11.52 -5.66
CA SER A 99 -2.25 -10.76 -4.47
C SER A 99 -0.94 -10.02 -4.70
N PHE A 100 -0.83 -9.31 -5.81
CA PHE A 100 0.40 -8.86 -6.45
C PHE A 100 1.44 -8.35 -5.44
N PHE A 101 1.30 -7.14 -4.90
CA PHE A 101 2.30 -6.59 -3.98
C PHE A 101 2.37 -7.35 -2.64
N LYS A 102 1.23 -7.79 -2.12
CA LYS A 102 1.17 -8.52 -0.84
C LYS A 102 2.01 -9.82 -0.85
N SER A 103 2.15 -10.44 -2.01
CA SER A 103 2.88 -11.69 -2.18
C SER A 103 4.32 -11.52 -2.66
N PHE A 104 4.81 -10.30 -2.81
CA PHE A 104 6.19 -10.06 -3.20
C PHE A 104 7.15 -10.69 -2.19
N LYS A 105 8.10 -11.44 -2.72
CA LYS A 105 9.21 -11.99 -1.96
C LYS A 105 10.48 -11.86 -2.79
N TYR A 106 11.47 -11.20 -2.22
CA TYR A 106 12.74 -10.96 -2.86
C TYR A 106 13.82 -11.85 -2.30
N ILE A 107 14.66 -12.38 -3.19
CA ILE A 107 15.92 -13.04 -2.87
C ILE A 107 17.02 -12.44 -3.74
N GLY A 108 18.25 -12.46 -3.25
CA GLY A 108 19.40 -11.87 -3.95
C GLY A 108 20.49 -11.47 -2.98
N ASN A 109 21.16 -10.35 -3.25
CA ASN A 109 22.10 -9.79 -2.29
C ASN A 109 21.37 -9.26 -1.04
N ASP A 110 22.03 -9.35 0.11
CA ASP A 110 21.42 -9.11 1.42
C ASP A 110 20.77 -7.73 1.53
N GLU A 111 21.49 -6.63 1.18
CA GLU A 111 20.95 -5.27 1.21
C GLU A 111 19.69 -5.11 0.33
N GLY A 112 19.74 -5.62 -0.89
CA GLY A 112 18.63 -5.49 -1.84
C GLY A 112 17.42 -6.32 -1.46
N ALA A 113 17.63 -7.56 -1.02
CA ALA A 113 16.57 -8.45 -0.59
C ALA A 113 15.89 -7.94 0.69
N ASP A 114 16.69 -7.59 1.70
CA ASP A 114 16.19 -7.12 3.00
C ASP A 114 15.43 -5.80 2.85
N SER A 115 15.96 -4.83 2.10
CA SER A 115 15.28 -3.54 1.87
C SER A 115 13.89 -3.72 1.24
N ASN A 116 13.80 -4.59 0.24
CA ASN A 116 12.53 -4.84 -0.45
C ASN A 116 11.55 -5.67 0.39
N ASN A 117 12.02 -6.70 1.07
CA ASN A 117 11.18 -7.52 1.94
C ASN A 117 10.67 -6.75 3.17
N LEU A 118 11.45 -5.78 3.67
CA LEU A 118 11.02 -4.85 4.73
C LEU A 118 9.75 -4.10 4.32
N PHE A 119 9.72 -3.51 3.12
CA PHE A 119 8.53 -2.81 2.62
C PHE A 119 7.31 -3.70 2.53
N VAL A 120 7.48 -4.89 1.96
CA VAL A 120 6.36 -5.84 1.81
C VAL A 120 5.83 -6.28 3.18
N SER A 121 6.72 -6.55 4.13
CA SER A 121 6.35 -6.97 5.47
C SER A 121 5.63 -5.87 6.24
N ARG A 122 6.13 -4.62 6.17
CA ARG A 122 5.47 -3.46 6.79
C ARG A 122 4.12 -3.17 6.15
N PHE A 123 4.02 -3.23 4.81
CA PHE A 123 2.75 -3.08 4.11
C PHE A 123 1.74 -4.14 4.55
N ASN A 124 2.13 -5.42 4.56
CA ASN A 124 1.25 -6.51 4.96
C ASN A 124 0.82 -6.37 6.43
N PHE A 125 1.73 -6.00 7.31
CA PHE A 125 1.41 -5.72 8.70
C PHE A 125 0.45 -4.53 8.84
N GLY A 126 0.68 -3.43 8.11
CA GLY A 126 -0.21 -2.28 8.07
C GLY A 126 -1.64 -2.64 7.62
N GLN A 127 -1.79 -3.57 6.66
CA GLN A 127 -3.12 -4.03 6.24
C GLN A 127 -3.91 -4.75 7.35
N THR A 128 -3.26 -5.21 8.41
CA THR A 128 -3.94 -5.83 9.57
C THR A 128 -4.53 -4.78 10.52
N SER A 129 -4.19 -3.51 10.34
CA SER A 129 -4.64 -2.43 11.24
C SER A 129 -6.12 -2.13 11.13
N GLY A 130 -6.71 -2.34 9.97
CA GLY A 130 -8.02 -1.80 9.62
C GLY A 130 -7.92 -0.37 9.08
N SER A 131 -9.06 0.30 8.99
CA SER A 131 -9.13 1.68 8.53
C SER A 131 -8.77 2.69 9.62
N VAL A 132 -8.48 3.93 9.22
CA VAL A 132 -8.27 5.04 10.15
C VAL A 132 -9.52 5.27 11.01
N GLU A 133 -10.71 5.16 10.43
CA GLU A 133 -11.98 5.22 11.16
C GLU A 133 -12.01 4.15 12.26
N GLY A 134 -11.59 2.91 11.95
CA GLY A 134 -11.52 1.81 12.92
C GLY A 134 -10.57 2.07 14.10
N PHE A 135 -9.60 2.96 13.95
CA PHE A 135 -8.77 3.45 15.06
C PHE A 135 -9.49 4.55 15.85
N MET A 136 -10.10 5.49 15.14
CA MET A 136 -10.66 6.70 15.74
C MET A 136 -11.95 6.47 16.51
N ILE A 137 -12.69 5.39 16.23
CA ILE A 137 -13.88 5.02 17.02
C ILE A 137 -13.54 4.37 18.37
N LEU A 138 -12.28 3.97 18.58
CA LEU A 138 -11.86 3.37 19.85
C LEU A 138 -11.80 4.42 20.95
N GLU A 139 -12.12 4.02 22.18
CA GLU A 139 -11.81 4.82 23.37
C GLU A 139 -10.30 5.09 23.47
N LYS A 140 -9.93 6.23 24.07
CA LYS A 140 -8.57 6.77 24.06
C LYS A 140 -7.50 5.77 24.52
N GLU A 141 -7.77 5.02 25.57
CA GLU A 141 -6.83 3.99 26.06
C GLU A 141 -6.63 2.86 25.04
N ALA A 142 -7.72 2.35 24.46
CA ALA A 142 -7.66 1.30 23.44
C ALA A 142 -6.98 1.79 22.15
N PHE A 143 -7.24 3.04 21.76
CA PHE A 143 -6.55 3.71 20.66
C PHE A 143 -5.05 3.78 20.90
N LEU A 144 -4.58 4.29 22.03
CA LEU A 144 -3.16 4.39 22.37
C LEU A 144 -2.49 3.02 22.44
N ASN A 145 -3.16 2.02 23.00
CA ASN A 145 -2.68 0.64 23.02
C ASN A 145 -2.51 0.08 21.60
N LYS A 146 -3.43 0.39 20.70
CA LYS A 146 -3.36 -0.02 19.30
C LYS A 146 -2.21 0.68 18.55
N ILE A 147 -2.01 1.98 18.74
CA ILE A 147 -0.85 2.72 18.18
C ILE A 147 0.46 2.09 18.67
N ASN A 148 0.59 1.83 19.98
CA ASN A 148 1.79 1.20 20.53
C ASN A 148 2.05 -0.21 19.99
N TYR A 149 0.99 -0.98 19.73
CA TYR A 149 1.10 -2.29 19.06
C TYR A 149 1.73 -2.13 17.67
N PHE A 150 1.29 -1.13 16.90
CA PHE A 150 1.86 -0.88 15.56
C PHE A 150 3.30 -0.39 15.61
N ARG A 151 3.65 0.51 16.53
CA ARG A 151 5.05 0.93 16.75
C ARG A 151 5.96 -0.27 17.00
N LYS A 152 5.59 -1.12 17.95
CA LYS A 152 6.35 -2.34 18.29
C LYS A 152 6.41 -3.32 17.13
N GLY A 153 5.34 -3.47 16.37
CA GLY A 153 5.30 -4.33 15.19
C GLY A 153 6.23 -3.85 14.07
N MET A 154 6.24 -2.54 13.77
CA MET A 154 7.14 -1.94 12.78
C MET A 154 8.60 -2.09 13.19
N ASP A 155 8.95 -1.84 14.47
CA ASP A 155 10.29 -2.07 15.02
C ASP A 155 10.72 -3.54 14.93
N SER A 156 9.81 -4.46 15.27
CA SER A 156 10.08 -5.89 15.17
C SER A 156 10.34 -6.34 13.73
N ILE A 157 9.60 -5.79 12.76
CA ILE A 157 9.81 -6.07 11.35
C ILE A 157 11.16 -5.55 10.89
N SER A 158 11.58 -4.35 11.30
CA SER A 158 12.92 -3.82 10.98
C SER A 158 14.04 -4.74 11.43
N LYS A 159 13.90 -5.32 12.62
CA LYS A 159 14.90 -6.28 13.18
C LYS A 159 14.98 -7.59 12.41
N MET A 160 13.94 -7.95 11.65
CA MET A 160 13.97 -9.14 10.77
C MET A 160 14.82 -8.95 9.51
N TYR A 161 15.13 -7.70 9.15
CA TYR A 161 15.86 -7.34 7.94
C TYR A 161 17.08 -6.48 8.26
N PRO A 162 18.10 -7.05 8.93
CA PRO A 162 19.23 -6.29 9.47
C PRO A 162 20.15 -5.68 8.41
N ASN A 163 20.09 -6.17 7.17
CA ASN A 163 20.88 -5.64 6.07
C ASN A 163 20.11 -4.64 5.20
N ALA A 164 18.88 -4.27 5.59
CA ALA A 164 18.11 -3.27 4.87
C ALA A 164 18.86 -1.92 4.84
N ASN A 165 18.77 -1.21 3.72
CA ASN A 165 19.41 0.08 3.53
C ASN A 165 18.94 1.09 4.59
N GLU A 166 19.89 1.71 5.32
CA GLU A 166 19.58 2.61 6.44
C GLU A 166 18.72 3.80 6.03
N LEU A 167 18.91 4.38 4.84
CA LEU A 167 18.08 5.49 4.37
C LEU A 167 16.62 5.06 4.20
N ILE A 168 16.41 3.83 3.71
CA ILE A 168 15.08 3.26 3.54
C ILE A 168 14.41 2.98 4.90
N VAL A 169 15.16 2.43 5.84
CA VAL A 169 14.67 2.15 7.20
C VAL A 169 14.29 3.45 7.89
N ASN A 170 15.20 4.42 7.92
CA ASN A 170 15.03 5.69 8.62
C ASN A 170 13.88 6.52 8.04
N ASP A 171 13.81 6.68 6.70
CA ASP A 171 12.72 7.40 6.04
C ASP A 171 11.35 6.75 6.34
N SER A 172 11.28 5.43 6.27
CA SER A 172 10.05 4.70 6.58
C SER A 172 9.67 4.79 8.08
N ASP A 173 10.65 4.77 8.99
CA ASP A 173 10.41 4.91 10.42
C ASP A 173 9.93 6.32 10.76
N GLU A 174 10.55 7.35 10.17
CA GLU A 174 10.14 8.75 10.34
C GLU A 174 8.71 8.98 9.82
N GLN A 175 8.39 8.44 8.65
CA GLN A 175 7.04 8.57 8.08
C GLN A 175 5.98 7.90 8.97
N ASN A 176 6.25 6.70 9.49
CA ASN A 176 5.35 5.99 10.38
C ASN A 176 5.17 6.75 11.71
N GLU A 177 6.25 7.24 12.31
CA GLU A 177 6.17 7.98 13.57
C GLU A 177 5.44 9.31 13.41
N ASN A 178 5.66 10.03 12.30
CA ASN A 178 4.93 11.24 11.96
C ASN A 178 3.42 10.96 11.79
N LEU A 179 3.07 9.82 11.18
CA LEU A 179 1.66 9.40 11.08
C LEU A 179 1.07 9.12 12.46
N PHE A 180 1.72 8.32 13.29
CA PHE A 180 1.23 7.98 14.63
C PHE A 180 1.07 9.24 15.48
N LYS A 181 2.06 10.13 15.45
CA LYS A 181 1.97 11.40 16.16
C LYS A 181 0.80 12.27 15.70
N LYS A 182 0.57 12.38 14.38
CA LYS A 182 -0.60 13.10 13.85
C LYS A 182 -1.91 12.49 14.33
N LEU A 183 -2.02 11.17 14.39
CA LEU A 183 -3.21 10.49 14.88
C LEU A 183 -3.41 10.76 16.38
N GLU A 184 -2.35 10.73 17.18
CA GLU A 184 -2.38 11.02 18.62
C GLU A 184 -2.74 12.48 18.89
N ASP A 185 -2.10 13.43 18.20
CA ASP A 185 -2.31 14.88 18.38
C ASP A 185 -3.74 15.32 18.00
N ASN A 186 -4.36 14.62 17.04
CA ASN A 186 -5.69 14.96 16.53
C ASN A 186 -6.80 14.00 17.04
N TYR A 187 -6.48 13.10 17.96
CA TYR A 187 -7.41 12.05 18.39
C TYR A 187 -8.77 12.64 18.82
N ASP A 188 -8.80 13.59 19.75
CA ASP A 188 -10.04 14.08 20.35
C ASP A 188 -10.99 14.71 19.31
N VAL A 189 -10.43 15.45 18.33
CA VAL A 189 -11.21 16.05 17.23
C VAL A 189 -11.70 15.00 16.27
N MET A 190 -10.81 14.13 15.79
CA MET A 190 -11.14 13.09 14.81
C MET A 190 -12.08 12.03 15.40
N HIS A 191 -11.89 11.64 16.65
CA HIS A 191 -12.76 10.70 17.36
C HIS A 191 -14.20 11.22 17.39
N THR A 192 -14.41 12.47 17.82
CA THR A 192 -15.74 13.08 17.85
C THR A 192 -16.38 13.12 16.47
N GLN A 193 -15.67 13.61 15.46
CA GLN A 193 -16.17 13.71 14.08
C GLN A 193 -16.55 12.36 13.49
N ILE A 194 -15.72 11.35 13.70
CA ILE A 194 -15.97 10.00 13.15
C ILE A 194 -17.13 9.32 13.91
N LEU A 195 -17.22 9.49 15.23
CA LEU A 195 -18.37 8.98 15.98
C LEU A 195 -19.68 9.62 15.49
N GLU A 196 -19.72 10.94 15.30
CA GLU A 196 -20.89 11.63 14.75
C GLU A 196 -21.26 11.12 13.37
N GLN A 197 -20.26 10.88 12.50
CA GLN A 197 -20.48 10.30 11.18
C GLN A 197 -21.06 8.89 11.28
N VAL A 198 -20.44 7.99 12.07
CA VAL A 198 -20.91 6.61 12.26
C VAL A 198 -22.33 6.57 12.82
N ILE A 199 -22.65 7.42 13.80
CA ILE A 199 -24.00 7.53 14.35
C ILE A 199 -24.99 8.01 13.30
N SER A 200 -24.58 8.96 12.44
CA SER A 200 -25.42 9.49 11.37
C SER A 200 -25.69 8.46 10.29
N GLU A 201 -24.66 7.72 9.88
CA GLU A 201 -24.77 6.61 8.93
C GLU A 201 -25.67 5.48 9.45
N GLU A 202 -25.56 5.15 10.75
CA GLU A 202 -26.42 4.16 11.40
C GLU A 202 -27.90 4.58 11.35
N LYS A 203 -28.19 5.87 11.60
CA LYS A 203 -29.56 6.42 11.51
C LYS A 203 -30.14 6.35 10.10
N LEU A 204 -29.27 6.38 9.06
CA LEU A 204 -29.70 6.35 7.66
C LEU A 204 -29.83 4.93 7.07
N LYS A 205 -29.56 3.89 7.87
CA LYS A 205 -29.70 2.51 7.41
C LYS A 205 -31.14 2.20 7.01
N GLN A 206 -31.27 1.35 5.98
CA GLN A 206 -32.56 0.88 5.49
C GLN A 206 -33.42 0.31 6.63
N GLY A 207 -34.66 0.74 6.69
CA GLY A 207 -35.62 0.37 7.73
C GLY A 207 -35.69 1.31 8.92
N ASN A 208 -34.73 2.22 9.07
CA ASN A 208 -34.79 3.27 10.08
C ASN A 208 -35.69 4.43 9.62
N LYS A 209 -36.23 5.17 10.59
CA LYS A 209 -36.98 6.40 10.30
C LYS A 209 -36.03 7.41 9.63
N ALA A 210 -36.44 7.94 8.49
CA ALA A 210 -35.68 8.99 7.80
C ALA A 210 -35.52 10.24 8.70
N PRO A 211 -34.40 10.97 8.58
CA PRO A 211 -34.27 12.29 9.22
C PRO A 211 -35.44 13.19 8.83
N ASP A 212 -35.96 13.90 9.77
CA ASP A 212 -37.09 14.81 9.55
C ASP A 212 -36.58 16.18 9.08
N PHE A 213 -37.36 16.81 8.25
CA PHE A 213 -37.17 18.22 7.90
C PHE A 213 -38.50 18.95 7.93
N SER A 214 -38.48 20.22 8.28
CA SER A 214 -39.68 21.05 8.38
C SER A 214 -39.39 22.47 7.84
N ASN A 215 -40.38 23.02 7.14
CA ASN A 215 -40.37 24.39 6.62
C ASN A 215 -39.17 24.71 5.71
N TYR A 216 -38.71 23.76 4.94
CA TYR A 216 -37.67 24.02 3.90
C TYR A 216 -38.28 24.87 2.78
N GLU A 217 -37.55 25.92 2.37
CA GLU A 217 -37.97 26.79 1.26
C GLU A 217 -37.96 26.04 -0.10
N ASN A 218 -39.06 26.15 -0.83
CA ASN A 218 -39.17 25.59 -2.16
C ASN A 218 -38.63 26.58 -3.21
N TYR A 219 -37.96 26.09 -4.22
CA TYR A 219 -37.49 26.91 -5.35
C TYR A 219 -38.62 27.69 -6.04
N SER A 220 -39.81 27.11 -6.10
CA SER A 220 -41.03 27.75 -6.67
C SER A 220 -41.76 28.64 -5.66
N GLY A 221 -41.24 28.87 -4.48
CA GLY A 221 -41.86 29.58 -3.37
C GLY A 221 -42.67 28.69 -2.46
N GLY A 222 -42.94 29.20 -1.22
CA GLY A 222 -43.54 28.43 -0.15
C GLY A 222 -42.56 27.53 0.56
N THR A 223 -43.03 26.69 1.46
CA THR A 223 -42.22 25.75 2.27
C THR A 223 -42.80 24.36 2.19
N SER A 224 -41.97 23.35 2.42
CA SER A 224 -42.38 21.96 2.55
C SER A 224 -41.73 21.30 3.75
N SER A 225 -42.43 20.34 4.33
CA SER A 225 -41.96 19.48 5.40
C SER A 225 -42.07 18.01 4.96
N LEU A 226 -41.28 17.12 5.56
CA LEU A 226 -41.37 15.70 5.27
C LEU A 226 -42.78 15.14 5.54
N SER A 227 -43.49 15.68 6.53
CA SER A 227 -44.86 15.33 6.87
C SER A 227 -45.87 15.55 5.72
N ASP A 228 -45.60 16.48 4.81
CA ASP A 228 -46.46 16.79 3.67
C ASP A 228 -46.48 15.66 2.62
N PHE A 229 -45.54 14.74 2.70
CA PHE A 229 -45.35 13.61 1.79
C PHE A 229 -45.77 12.26 2.40
N ILE A 230 -46.44 12.26 3.56
CA ILE A 230 -46.88 11.01 4.20
C ILE A 230 -47.82 10.23 3.24
N GLY A 231 -47.51 8.90 3.11
CA GLY A 231 -48.23 8.01 2.20
C GLY A 231 -47.73 8.00 0.75
N ARG A 232 -46.62 8.70 0.49
CA ARG A 232 -45.98 8.72 -0.84
C ARG A 232 -44.53 8.19 -0.72
N TYR A 233 -43.99 7.71 -1.83
CA TYR A 233 -42.53 7.49 -1.94
C TYR A 233 -41.86 8.83 -2.18
N VAL A 234 -40.80 9.11 -1.42
CA VAL A 234 -40.00 10.34 -1.54
C VAL A 234 -38.57 9.97 -1.87
N TYR A 235 -38.09 10.46 -3.02
CA TYR A 235 -36.67 10.38 -3.37
C TYR A 235 -36.01 11.70 -2.95
N ILE A 236 -34.96 11.60 -2.13
CA ILE A 236 -34.20 12.76 -1.64
C ILE A 236 -32.79 12.68 -2.24
N ASP A 237 -32.44 13.68 -3.04
CA ASP A 237 -31.10 13.86 -3.57
C ASP A 237 -30.44 15.12 -2.96
N ILE A 238 -29.24 14.97 -2.44
CA ILE A 238 -28.47 16.07 -1.84
C ILE A 238 -27.28 16.38 -2.73
N TRP A 239 -27.25 17.59 -3.27
CA TRP A 239 -26.21 17.99 -4.19
C TRP A 239 -25.72 19.41 -3.93
N ALA A 240 -24.59 19.80 -4.55
CA ALA A 240 -24.06 21.14 -4.49
C ALA A 240 -23.62 21.62 -5.88
N THR A 241 -23.64 22.93 -6.09
CA THR A 241 -23.29 23.56 -7.38
C THR A 241 -21.87 23.26 -7.87
N TRP A 242 -20.96 22.94 -6.97
CA TRP A 242 -19.58 22.54 -7.26
C TRP A 242 -19.39 21.02 -7.40
N CYS A 243 -20.42 20.22 -7.12
CA CYS A 243 -20.37 18.75 -7.22
C CYS A 243 -20.59 18.30 -8.66
N ARG A 244 -19.53 18.23 -9.46
CA ARG A 244 -19.61 17.79 -10.87
C ARG A 244 -20.24 16.41 -11.06
N PRO A 245 -19.90 15.37 -10.25
CA PRO A 245 -20.58 14.08 -10.37
C PRO A 245 -22.10 14.18 -10.11
N CYS A 246 -22.53 15.00 -9.15
CA CYS A 246 -23.95 15.17 -8.85
C CYS A 246 -24.68 15.81 -10.05
N ILE A 247 -24.11 16.85 -10.64
CA ILE A 247 -24.68 17.51 -11.82
C ILE A 247 -24.80 16.54 -13.00
N ALA A 248 -23.85 15.63 -13.17
CA ALA A 248 -23.88 14.62 -14.22
C ALA A 248 -25.02 13.60 -14.04
N GLN A 249 -25.64 13.50 -12.86
CA GLN A 249 -26.77 12.62 -12.59
C GLN A 249 -28.13 13.25 -12.94
N PHE A 250 -28.22 14.58 -13.09
CA PHE A 250 -29.48 15.26 -13.40
C PHE A 250 -30.26 14.71 -14.60
N PRO A 251 -29.64 14.31 -15.73
CA PRO A 251 -30.39 13.71 -16.82
C PRO A 251 -31.11 12.43 -16.40
N TYR A 252 -30.51 11.62 -15.53
CA TYR A 252 -31.11 10.37 -15.05
C TYR A 252 -32.25 10.63 -14.06
N LEU A 253 -32.11 11.63 -13.18
CA LEU A 253 -33.19 12.07 -12.29
C LEU A 253 -34.43 12.56 -13.06
N LYS A 254 -34.21 13.32 -14.15
CA LYS A 254 -35.31 13.73 -15.03
C LYS A 254 -35.99 12.58 -15.75
N MET A 255 -35.34 11.45 -15.93
CA MET A 255 -35.98 10.24 -16.47
C MET A 255 -36.82 9.57 -15.41
N LEU A 256 -36.36 9.52 -14.16
CA LEU A 256 -37.09 8.97 -13.01
C LEU A 256 -38.40 9.73 -12.74
N GLU A 257 -38.43 11.06 -12.92
CA GLU A 257 -39.64 11.87 -12.76
C GLU A 257 -40.76 11.56 -13.78
N LYS A 258 -40.43 10.87 -14.86
CA LYS A 258 -41.39 10.58 -15.94
C LYS A 258 -42.00 9.19 -15.86
N GLU A 259 -41.48 8.35 -14.98
CA GLU A 259 -42.03 7.02 -14.66
C GLU A 259 -42.98 7.09 -13.46
#